data_7e56f3678efbec4d1103949e1240ac04
#
_entry.id   7e56f3678efbec4d1103949e1240ac04
#
_cell.length_a   1.000
_cell.length_b   1.000
_cell.length_c   1.000
_cell.angle_alpha   90.00
_cell.angle_beta   90.00
_cell.angle_gamma   90.00
#
_symmetry.space_group_name_H-M   'P 1'
#
loop_
_entity.id
_entity.type
_entity.pdbx_description
1 polymer ?
#
loop_
_entity_poly.entity_id
_entity_poly.type
_entity_poly.pdbx_seq_one_letter_code
_entity_poly.pdbx_strand_id
1 'polypeptide(L)'
;MSSGTASQTENQSTAVQRPPSRRWTARDLVQIILFALLVKPFMTLFIGLRVRGREHLPPAGQFILVANHSSHLDTASLLTLFRLTHLRYIRPVAAADYFERNAFVSLLTKTFFNILPIARRGITAENNPLARMQQALAAGDSLIIFPEGTRGTGESIGPFRSGIAHLVAKLPDVPVVPAYLANMGRSLPKGEIIPVPFFCEIRLGEPLLLSGNRQQIIHSLEDAVRALKEMQ
;
A
#
# COMPACT_ATOMS: atom_id res chain seq x y z
N MET A 1 -12.02 -32.30 48.53
CA MET A 1 -12.41 -32.52 47.12
C MET A 1 -12.45 -31.14 46.47
N SER A 2 -11.36 -30.78 45.85
CA SER A 2 -11.17 -29.48 45.20
C SER A 2 -11.11 -29.70 43.69
N SER A 3 -12.15 -29.29 42.97
CA SER A 3 -12.21 -29.36 41.53
C SER A 3 -11.64 -28.07 40.96
N GLY A 4 -10.44 -28.18 40.40
CA GLY A 4 -9.80 -27.09 39.63
C GLY A 4 -10.48 -26.91 38.29
N THR A 5 -10.99 -25.70 38.06
CA THR A 5 -11.49 -25.25 36.80
C THR A 5 -10.30 -24.74 35.96
N ALA A 6 -9.85 -25.53 35.03
CA ALA A 6 -8.88 -25.09 34.05
C ALA A 6 -9.57 -24.13 33.08
N SER A 7 -9.15 -22.87 33.08
CA SER A 7 -9.52 -21.86 32.08
C SER A 7 -8.89 -22.22 30.74
N GLN A 8 -9.67 -22.68 29.81
CA GLN A 8 -9.29 -22.79 28.40
C GLN A 8 -9.18 -21.36 27.84
N THR A 9 -7.96 -20.91 27.66
CA THR A 9 -7.67 -19.75 26.84
C THR A 9 -7.91 -20.15 25.38
N GLU A 10 -9.12 -19.88 24.86
CA GLU A 10 -9.42 -19.98 23.44
C GLU A 10 -8.51 -19.03 22.67
N ASN A 11 -7.60 -19.63 21.96
CA ASN A 11 -6.77 -19.00 20.94
C ASN A 11 -7.68 -18.57 19.80
N GLN A 12 -8.28 -17.37 19.88
CA GLN A 12 -9.00 -16.77 18.77
C GLN A 12 -8.00 -16.43 17.66
N SER A 13 -7.70 -17.42 16.85
CA SER A 13 -7.09 -17.25 15.54
C SER A 13 -7.96 -16.24 14.78
N THR A 14 -7.46 -15.03 14.62
CA THR A 14 -8.07 -13.97 13.82
C THR A 14 -8.25 -14.51 12.40
N ALA A 15 -9.45 -14.96 12.08
CA ALA A 15 -9.76 -15.54 10.79
C ALA A 15 -9.57 -14.48 9.71
N VAL A 16 -8.47 -14.59 8.98
CA VAL A 16 -8.15 -13.75 7.83
C VAL A 16 -9.29 -13.90 6.82
N GLN A 17 -10.15 -12.90 6.74
CA GLN A 17 -11.29 -12.91 5.83
C GLN A 17 -10.78 -12.93 4.39
N ARG A 18 -11.13 -13.97 3.64
CA ARG A 18 -10.83 -14.02 2.22
C ARG A 18 -11.61 -12.93 1.48
N PRO A 19 -10.98 -12.22 0.53
CA PRO A 19 -11.70 -11.23 -0.26
C PRO A 19 -12.90 -11.89 -0.97
N PRO A 20 -14.03 -11.19 -1.08
CA PRO A 20 -15.21 -11.71 -1.75
C PRO A 20 -14.89 -12.06 -3.20
N SER A 21 -15.48 -13.15 -3.70
CA SER A 21 -15.30 -13.54 -5.10
C SER A 21 -15.93 -12.48 -6.01
N ARG A 22 -15.12 -11.77 -6.79
CA ARG A 22 -15.58 -10.83 -7.83
C ARG A 22 -15.52 -11.51 -9.20
N ARG A 23 -16.47 -11.22 -10.06
CA ARG A 23 -16.39 -11.66 -11.47
C ARG A 23 -15.17 -11.03 -12.14
N TRP A 24 -14.52 -11.80 -13.00
CA TRP A 24 -13.42 -11.31 -13.83
C TRP A 24 -13.91 -10.32 -14.86
N THR A 25 -13.20 -9.25 -15.05
CA THR A 25 -13.47 -8.22 -16.08
C THR A 25 -12.36 -8.21 -17.14
N ALA A 26 -12.65 -7.70 -18.33
CA ALA A 26 -11.62 -7.50 -19.35
C ALA A 26 -10.46 -6.64 -18.83
N ARG A 27 -10.75 -5.67 -17.97
CA ARG A 27 -9.75 -4.84 -17.30
C ARG A 27 -8.78 -5.66 -16.45
N ASP A 28 -9.28 -6.63 -15.69
CA ASP A 28 -8.45 -7.48 -14.85
C ASP A 28 -7.47 -8.31 -15.70
N LEU A 29 -7.94 -8.81 -16.85
CA LEU A 29 -7.10 -9.55 -17.80
C LEU A 29 -6.01 -8.66 -18.39
N VAL A 30 -6.36 -7.46 -18.83
CA VAL A 30 -5.40 -6.48 -19.38
C VAL A 30 -4.36 -6.12 -18.30
N GLN A 31 -4.76 -5.89 -17.05
CA GLN A 31 -3.85 -5.64 -15.95
C GLN A 31 -2.88 -6.82 -15.73
N ILE A 32 -3.38 -8.05 -15.73
CA ILE A 32 -2.55 -9.26 -15.59
C ILE A 32 -1.51 -9.35 -16.69
N ILE A 33 -1.94 -9.19 -17.95
CA ILE A 33 -1.05 -9.27 -19.12
C ILE A 33 0.04 -8.19 -19.03
N LEU A 34 -0.35 -6.94 -18.75
CA LEU A 34 0.59 -5.84 -18.61
C LEU A 34 1.61 -6.09 -17.50
N PHE A 35 1.14 -6.52 -16.33
CA PHE A 35 2.05 -6.78 -15.21
C PHE A 35 2.95 -8.01 -15.45
N ALA A 36 2.43 -9.05 -16.09
CA ALA A 36 3.21 -10.25 -16.38
C ALA A 36 4.30 -10.00 -17.42
N LEU A 37 3.95 -9.29 -18.51
CA LEU A 37 4.84 -9.15 -19.67
C LEU A 37 5.69 -7.89 -19.65
N LEU A 38 5.27 -6.84 -18.96
CA LEU A 38 5.98 -5.56 -18.97
C LEU A 38 6.44 -5.13 -17.57
N VAL A 39 5.52 -4.92 -16.63
CA VAL A 39 5.88 -4.26 -15.36
C VAL A 39 6.82 -5.12 -14.51
N LYS A 40 6.50 -6.40 -14.28
CA LYS A 40 7.34 -7.31 -13.48
C LYS A 40 8.71 -7.54 -14.12
N PRO A 41 8.83 -7.90 -15.41
CA PRO A 41 10.13 -8.04 -16.04
C PRO A 41 10.94 -6.73 -16.00
N PHE A 42 10.32 -5.60 -16.29
CA PHE A 42 10.99 -4.29 -16.24
C PHE A 42 11.53 -4.00 -14.83
N MET A 43 10.71 -4.14 -13.79
CA MET A 43 11.14 -3.89 -12.43
C MET A 43 12.22 -4.87 -11.96
N THR A 44 12.14 -6.13 -12.35
CA THR A 44 13.08 -7.16 -11.90
C THR A 44 14.41 -7.12 -12.69
N LEU A 45 14.32 -7.05 -14.01
CA LEU A 45 15.50 -7.19 -14.89
C LEU A 45 16.17 -5.86 -15.18
N PHE A 46 15.39 -4.79 -15.46
CA PHE A 46 15.95 -3.49 -15.81
C PHE A 46 16.28 -2.65 -14.58
N ILE A 47 15.34 -2.53 -13.63
CA ILE A 47 15.54 -1.75 -12.40
C ILE A 47 16.36 -2.54 -11.36
N GLY A 48 16.37 -3.87 -11.42
CA GLY A 48 17.05 -4.71 -10.45
C GLY A 48 16.36 -4.68 -9.07
N LEU A 49 15.02 -4.75 -9.06
CA LEU A 49 14.21 -4.69 -7.85
C LEU A 49 14.45 -5.90 -6.96
N ARG A 50 14.85 -5.67 -5.72
CA ARG A 50 14.96 -6.66 -4.65
C ARG A 50 13.84 -6.50 -3.63
N VAL A 51 13.46 -7.59 -2.99
CA VAL A 51 12.42 -7.58 -1.95
C VAL A 51 12.92 -8.35 -0.74
N ARG A 52 12.86 -7.72 0.45
CA ARG A 52 13.13 -8.35 1.75
C ARG A 52 11.87 -8.31 2.60
N GLY A 53 11.67 -9.32 3.45
CA GLY A 53 10.50 -9.41 4.33
C GLY A 53 9.20 -9.74 3.61
N ARG A 54 9.26 -10.41 2.44
CA ARG A 54 8.06 -10.75 1.66
C ARG A 54 7.09 -11.64 2.43
N GLU A 55 7.58 -12.42 3.35
CA GLU A 55 6.84 -13.27 4.29
C GLU A 55 5.90 -12.48 5.21
N HIS A 56 6.18 -11.19 5.44
CA HIS A 56 5.34 -10.30 6.24
C HIS A 56 4.07 -9.83 5.52
N LEU A 57 3.98 -10.05 4.20
CA LEU A 57 2.73 -9.74 3.49
C LEU A 57 1.67 -10.76 3.85
N PRO A 58 0.48 -10.33 4.31
CA PRO A 58 -0.61 -11.22 4.59
C PRO A 58 -0.94 -12.06 3.35
N PRO A 59 -1.00 -13.41 3.47
CA PRO A 59 -1.23 -14.31 2.33
C PRO A 59 -2.65 -14.17 1.75
N ALA A 60 -3.56 -13.67 2.55
CA ALA A 60 -4.96 -13.38 2.20
C ALA A 60 -5.51 -12.33 3.17
N GLY A 61 -6.67 -11.75 2.82
CA GLY A 61 -7.36 -10.76 3.67
C GLY A 61 -7.02 -9.33 3.31
N GLN A 62 -7.64 -8.45 4.06
CA GLN A 62 -7.48 -7.00 3.95
C GLN A 62 -6.27 -6.55 4.76
N PHE A 63 -5.54 -5.62 4.22
CA PHE A 63 -4.44 -4.94 4.92
C PHE A 63 -4.24 -3.54 4.34
N ILE A 64 -3.51 -2.73 5.07
CA ILE A 64 -3.04 -1.42 4.61
C ILE A 64 -1.52 -1.48 4.52
N LEU A 65 -0.96 -1.32 3.32
CA LEU A 65 0.48 -1.21 3.12
C LEU A 65 0.86 0.26 3.13
N VAL A 66 1.74 0.63 4.05
CA VAL A 66 2.20 2.01 4.26
C VAL A 66 3.65 2.12 3.86
N ALA A 67 3.98 3.02 2.92
CA ALA A 67 5.33 3.19 2.43
C ALA A 67 5.74 4.66 2.30
N ASN A 68 7.06 4.94 2.31
CA ASN A 68 7.59 6.23 1.86
C ASN A 68 7.35 6.45 0.37
N HIS A 69 7.40 7.69 -0.10
CA HIS A 69 7.11 8.06 -1.49
C HIS A 69 8.17 8.97 -2.07
N SER A 70 8.90 8.51 -3.08
CA SER A 70 9.97 9.27 -3.72
C SER A 70 9.92 9.27 -5.26
N SER A 71 9.21 8.30 -5.86
CA SER A 71 9.23 8.07 -7.30
C SER A 71 7.87 7.67 -7.87
N HIS A 72 7.70 7.84 -9.17
CA HIS A 72 6.58 7.23 -9.92
C HIS A 72 6.68 5.69 -9.96
N LEU A 73 7.88 5.13 -9.78
CA LEU A 73 8.10 3.69 -9.74
C LEU A 73 7.55 3.05 -8.47
N ASP A 74 7.34 3.80 -7.39
CA ASP A 74 6.94 3.27 -6.08
C ASP A 74 5.66 2.43 -6.16
N THR A 75 4.63 2.96 -6.82
CA THR A 75 3.36 2.23 -6.97
C THR A 75 3.53 0.97 -7.82
N ALA A 76 4.25 1.08 -8.95
CA ALA A 76 4.51 -0.07 -9.82
C ALA A 76 5.29 -1.16 -9.09
N SER A 77 6.35 -0.78 -8.34
CA SER A 77 7.18 -1.71 -7.59
C SER A 77 6.39 -2.44 -6.50
N LEU A 78 5.59 -1.72 -5.71
CA LEU A 78 4.75 -2.33 -4.67
C LEU A 78 3.71 -3.30 -5.25
N LEU A 79 3.12 -2.98 -6.40
CA LEU A 79 2.18 -3.88 -7.06
C LEU A 79 2.85 -5.17 -7.57
N THR A 80 4.17 -5.16 -7.86
CA THR A 80 4.88 -6.39 -8.24
C THR A 80 4.98 -7.42 -7.11
N LEU A 81 4.81 -7.02 -5.87
CA LEU A 81 4.81 -7.89 -4.69
C LEU A 81 3.69 -8.94 -4.74
N PHE A 82 2.59 -8.62 -5.38
CA PHE A 82 1.38 -9.44 -5.33
C PHE A 82 1.29 -10.43 -6.48
N ARG A 83 0.55 -11.52 -6.24
CA ARG A 83 0.17 -12.45 -7.32
C ARG A 83 -0.70 -11.71 -8.32
N LEU A 84 -0.52 -11.99 -9.61
CA LEU A 84 -1.25 -11.30 -10.69
C LEU A 84 -2.77 -11.34 -10.51
N THR A 85 -3.29 -12.48 -10.04
CA THR A 85 -4.73 -12.65 -9.77
C THR A 85 -5.24 -11.83 -8.58
N HIS A 86 -4.35 -11.36 -7.69
CA HIS A 86 -4.69 -10.55 -6.52
C HIS A 86 -4.66 -9.04 -6.81
N LEU A 87 -4.04 -8.61 -7.90
CA LEU A 87 -3.93 -7.18 -8.25
C LEU A 87 -5.28 -6.46 -8.27
N ARG A 88 -6.35 -7.16 -8.64
CA ARG A 88 -7.73 -6.66 -8.65
C ARG A 88 -8.28 -6.23 -7.29
N TYR A 89 -7.66 -6.68 -6.21
CA TYR A 89 -8.01 -6.36 -4.81
C TYR A 89 -7.03 -5.37 -4.17
N ILE A 90 -5.99 -4.98 -4.86
CA ILE A 90 -4.98 -4.04 -4.34
C ILE A 90 -5.27 -2.65 -4.92
N ARG A 91 -5.49 -1.68 -4.03
CA ARG A 91 -5.87 -0.31 -4.40
C ARG A 91 -4.82 0.69 -3.92
N PRO A 92 -3.89 1.13 -4.76
CA PRO A 92 -3.07 2.29 -4.45
C PRO A 92 -3.94 3.54 -4.29
N VAL A 93 -3.76 4.27 -3.20
CA VAL A 93 -4.49 5.51 -2.92
C VAL A 93 -3.72 6.69 -3.51
N ALA A 94 -4.36 7.47 -4.36
CA ALA A 94 -3.73 8.63 -4.95
C ALA A 94 -4.70 9.83 -5.06
N ALA A 95 -4.13 11.02 -5.14
CA ALA A 95 -4.90 12.25 -5.23
C ALA A 95 -5.64 12.37 -6.56
N ALA A 96 -6.91 12.72 -6.53
CA ALA A 96 -7.76 12.85 -7.72
C ALA A 96 -7.26 13.95 -8.68
N ASP A 97 -6.78 15.07 -8.15
CA ASP A 97 -6.22 16.20 -8.89
C ASP A 97 -5.01 15.85 -9.77
N TYR A 98 -4.28 14.78 -9.43
CA TYR A 98 -3.20 14.29 -10.27
C TYR A 98 -3.70 13.75 -11.62
N PHE A 99 -4.92 13.21 -11.66
CA PHE A 99 -5.51 12.59 -12.84
C PHE A 99 -6.32 13.55 -13.70
N GLU A 100 -6.67 14.71 -13.16
CA GLU A 100 -7.45 15.73 -13.88
C GLU A 100 -6.64 16.45 -14.95
N ARG A 101 -5.31 16.47 -14.81
CA ARG A 101 -4.40 17.19 -15.72
C ARG A 101 -4.24 16.53 -17.08
N ASN A 102 -4.42 15.21 -17.19
CA ASN A 102 -4.27 14.47 -18.42
C ASN A 102 -5.20 13.26 -18.44
N ALA A 103 -6.22 13.31 -19.27
CA ALA A 103 -7.23 12.25 -19.40
C ALA A 103 -6.63 10.90 -19.81
N PHE A 104 -5.59 10.89 -20.66
CA PHE A 104 -4.91 9.67 -21.07
C PHE A 104 -4.14 9.04 -19.92
N VAL A 105 -3.37 9.82 -19.15
CA VAL A 105 -2.70 9.35 -17.94
C VAL A 105 -3.71 8.85 -16.91
N SER A 106 -4.83 9.54 -16.75
CA SER A 106 -5.92 9.13 -15.87
C SER A 106 -6.49 7.76 -16.26
N LEU A 107 -6.77 7.58 -17.56
CA LEU A 107 -7.30 6.31 -18.06
C LEU A 107 -6.30 5.17 -17.85
N LEU A 108 -5.04 5.37 -18.20
CA LEU A 108 -3.99 4.36 -18.04
C LEU A 108 -3.81 3.99 -16.56
N THR A 109 -3.66 4.96 -15.67
CA THR A 109 -3.40 4.70 -14.25
C THR A 109 -4.59 4.06 -13.55
N LYS A 110 -5.82 4.52 -13.82
CA LYS A 110 -7.03 3.90 -13.29
C LYS A 110 -7.24 2.48 -13.81
N THR A 111 -6.92 2.25 -15.08
CA THR A 111 -7.11 0.95 -15.72
C THR A 111 -6.04 -0.05 -15.28
N PHE A 112 -4.77 0.33 -15.31
CA PHE A 112 -3.66 -0.59 -15.09
C PHE A 112 -3.25 -0.75 -13.62
N PHE A 113 -3.37 0.32 -12.81
CA PHE A 113 -2.91 0.29 -11.42
C PHE A 113 -4.03 0.16 -10.39
N ASN A 114 -5.29 0.03 -10.83
CA ASN A 114 -6.47 -0.08 -9.95
C ASN A 114 -6.53 1.00 -8.85
N ILE A 115 -6.15 2.23 -9.19
CA ILE A 115 -6.00 3.34 -8.24
C ILE A 115 -7.35 3.72 -7.62
N LEU A 116 -7.33 4.00 -6.32
CA LEU A 116 -8.41 4.63 -5.57
C LEU A 116 -8.16 6.15 -5.52
N PRO A 117 -8.84 6.95 -6.36
CA PRO A 117 -8.67 8.40 -6.31
C PRO A 117 -9.37 9.00 -5.09
N ILE A 118 -8.67 9.88 -4.37
CA ILE A 118 -9.20 10.60 -3.20
C ILE A 118 -9.08 12.11 -3.37
N ALA A 119 -10.07 12.85 -2.87
CA ALA A 119 -10.02 14.30 -2.84
C ALA A 119 -9.02 14.81 -1.80
N ARG A 120 -8.22 15.82 -2.15
CA ARG A 120 -7.34 16.55 -1.21
C ARG A 120 -7.89 17.91 -0.85
N ARG A 121 -8.75 18.49 -1.71
CA ARG A 121 -9.38 19.80 -1.55
C ARG A 121 -10.86 19.67 -1.89
N GLY A 122 -11.67 20.61 -1.46
CA GLY A 122 -13.09 20.57 -1.73
C GLY A 122 -13.76 19.30 -1.18
N ILE A 123 -13.38 18.88 0.03
CA ILE A 123 -13.91 17.66 0.65
C ILE A 123 -15.36 17.91 1.03
N THR A 124 -16.26 17.08 0.48
CA THR A 124 -17.69 17.01 0.80
C THR A 124 -18.01 15.67 1.44
N ALA A 125 -19.24 15.47 1.88
CA ALA A 125 -19.69 14.18 2.40
C ALA A 125 -19.57 13.05 1.36
N GLU A 126 -19.83 13.37 0.07
CA GLU A 126 -19.81 12.38 -1.01
C GLU A 126 -18.38 11.99 -1.45
N ASN A 127 -17.42 12.92 -1.36
CA ASN A 127 -16.05 12.69 -1.80
C ASN A 127 -15.04 12.50 -0.65
N ASN A 128 -15.54 12.28 0.58
CA ASN A 128 -14.72 12.13 1.78
C ASN A 128 -13.66 11.04 1.60
N PRO A 129 -12.35 11.37 1.65
CA PRO A 129 -11.26 10.40 1.43
C PRO A 129 -11.31 9.22 2.39
N LEU A 130 -11.60 9.50 3.68
CA LEU A 130 -11.65 8.49 4.71
C LEU A 130 -12.79 7.50 4.45
N ALA A 131 -13.99 8.00 4.14
CA ALA A 131 -15.14 7.17 3.82
C ALA A 131 -14.88 6.27 2.60
N ARG A 132 -14.23 6.81 1.56
CA ARG A 132 -13.87 6.04 0.35
C ARG A 132 -12.86 4.93 0.64
N MET A 133 -11.84 5.20 1.46
CA MET A 133 -10.87 4.19 1.88
C MET A 133 -11.52 3.11 2.74
N GLN A 134 -12.37 3.49 3.70
CA GLN A 134 -13.13 2.54 4.52
C GLN A 134 -14.06 1.67 3.66
N GLN A 135 -14.76 2.25 2.69
CA GLN A 135 -15.62 1.51 1.76
C GLN A 135 -14.83 0.50 0.92
N ALA A 136 -13.64 0.87 0.45
CA ALA A 136 -12.78 -0.05 -0.31
C ALA A 136 -12.32 -1.22 0.57
N LEU A 137 -11.88 -0.95 1.80
CA LEU A 137 -11.54 -2.01 2.76
C LEU A 137 -12.77 -2.89 3.06
N ALA A 138 -13.93 -2.31 3.38
CA ALA A 138 -15.15 -3.07 3.62
C ALA A 138 -15.59 -3.93 2.42
N ALA A 139 -15.22 -3.53 1.21
CA ALA A 139 -15.47 -4.31 -0.02
C ALA A 139 -14.42 -5.42 -0.26
N GLY A 140 -13.48 -5.64 0.68
CA GLY A 140 -12.45 -6.68 0.59
C GLY A 140 -11.18 -6.25 -0.15
N ASP A 141 -11.01 -4.97 -0.45
CA ASP A 141 -9.77 -4.44 -1.04
C ASP A 141 -8.69 -4.24 0.03
N SER A 142 -7.43 -4.31 -0.36
CA SER A 142 -6.30 -3.84 0.42
C SER A 142 -5.80 -2.52 -0.15
N LEU A 143 -5.28 -1.65 0.70
CA LEU A 143 -4.83 -0.32 0.29
C LEU A 143 -3.30 -0.21 0.31
N ILE A 144 -2.75 0.51 -0.66
CA ILE A 144 -1.37 1.02 -0.62
C ILE A 144 -1.46 2.52 -0.37
N ILE A 145 -0.86 3.00 0.71
CA ILE A 145 -0.92 4.40 1.13
C ILE A 145 0.48 4.96 1.29
N PHE A 146 0.70 6.13 0.70
CA PHE A 146 1.88 6.95 0.93
C PHE A 146 1.50 8.10 1.86
N PRO A 147 1.75 7.97 3.19
CA PRO A 147 1.19 8.89 4.17
C PRO A 147 1.82 10.30 4.13
N GLU A 148 2.96 10.46 3.49
CA GLU A 148 3.56 11.77 3.23
C GLU A 148 2.65 12.67 2.35
N GLY A 149 1.81 12.03 1.53
CA GLY A 149 0.85 12.70 0.65
C GLY A 149 1.46 13.40 -0.57
N THR A 150 2.77 13.51 -0.65
CA THR A 150 3.52 14.03 -1.81
C THR A 150 4.82 13.28 -1.94
N ARG A 151 5.39 13.22 -3.13
CA ARG A 151 6.72 12.64 -3.31
C ARG A 151 7.77 13.54 -2.66
N GLY A 152 8.58 12.93 -1.80
CA GLY A 152 9.77 13.54 -1.22
C GLY A 152 10.88 13.74 -2.24
N THR A 153 11.96 14.36 -1.81
CA THR A 153 13.22 14.47 -2.57
C THR A 153 14.25 13.54 -1.97
N GLY A 154 14.88 12.72 -2.81
CA GLY A 154 15.88 11.75 -2.37
C GLY A 154 15.27 10.63 -1.52
N GLU A 155 16.02 10.17 -0.53
CA GLU A 155 15.65 9.05 0.35
C GLU A 155 15.14 9.50 1.74
N SER A 156 14.82 10.79 1.88
CA SER A 156 14.25 11.30 3.12
C SER A 156 12.80 10.85 3.27
N ILE A 157 12.45 10.36 4.46
CA ILE A 157 11.06 10.07 4.82
C ILE A 157 10.48 11.35 5.38
N GLY A 158 9.49 11.90 4.70
CA GLY A 158 8.75 13.07 5.17
C GLY A 158 7.77 12.72 6.31
N PRO A 159 7.25 13.74 7.02
CA PRO A 159 6.29 13.54 8.08
C PRO A 159 4.99 12.93 7.56
N PHE A 160 4.42 11.98 8.32
CA PHE A 160 3.18 11.33 7.97
C PHE A 160 1.97 12.21 8.29
N ARG A 161 1.05 12.30 7.36
CA ARG A 161 -0.19 13.07 7.53
C ARG A 161 -1.19 12.33 8.40
N SER A 162 -1.97 13.06 9.16
CA SER A 162 -2.96 12.52 10.11
C SER A 162 -4.05 11.63 9.48
N GLY A 163 -4.25 11.70 8.17
CA GLY A 163 -5.25 10.90 7.46
C GLY A 163 -5.10 9.39 7.66
N ILE A 164 -3.86 8.90 7.70
CA ILE A 164 -3.59 7.47 7.95
C ILE A 164 -4.02 7.06 9.37
N ALA A 165 -3.71 7.89 10.37
CA ALA A 165 -4.09 7.59 11.76
C ALA A 165 -5.60 7.60 11.95
N HIS A 166 -6.33 8.48 11.27
CA HIS A 166 -7.80 8.48 11.29
C HIS A 166 -8.39 7.21 10.66
N LEU A 167 -7.77 6.69 9.61
CA LEU A 167 -8.20 5.44 8.97
C LEU A 167 -7.97 4.25 9.90
N VAL A 168 -6.75 4.12 10.40
CA VAL A 168 -6.33 3.00 11.26
C VAL A 168 -7.11 2.97 12.57
N ALA A 169 -7.29 4.11 13.23
CA ALA A 169 -8.06 4.20 14.48
C ALA A 169 -9.53 3.74 14.33
N LYS A 170 -10.10 3.82 13.12
CA LYS A 170 -11.46 3.33 12.85
C LYS A 170 -11.52 1.86 12.46
N LEU A 171 -10.39 1.24 12.17
CA LEU A 171 -10.27 -0.14 11.68
C LEU A 171 -9.12 -0.85 12.41
N PRO A 172 -9.19 -1.00 13.75
CA PRO A 172 -8.09 -1.52 14.55
C PRO A 172 -7.71 -2.97 14.23
N ASP A 173 -8.64 -3.74 13.65
CA ASP A 173 -8.44 -5.15 13.27
C ASP A 173 -7.78 -5.31 11.89
N VAL A 174 -7.64 -4.22 11.11
CA VAL A 174 -7.00 -4.27 9.81
C VAL A 174 -5.49 -4.10 9.99
N PRO A 175 -4.68 -5.12 9.67
CA PRO A 175 -3.24 -5.04 9.84
C PRO A 175 -2.62 -4.00 8.90
N VAL A 176 -1.65 -3.25 9.43
CA VAL A 176 -0.88 -2.27 8.69
C VAL A 176 0.53 -2.81 8.47
N VAL A 177 0.92 -3.00 7.22
CA VAL A 177 2.25 -3.48 6.85
C VAL A 177 3.12 -2.28 6.52
N PRO A 178 4.15 -1.98 7.33
CA PRO A 178 5.11 -0.93 7.01
C PRO A 178 6.05 -1.41 5.90
N ALA A 179 6.38 -0.52 4.98
CA ALA A 179 7.32 -0.77 3.90
C ALA A 179 8.29 0.41 3.72
N TYR A 180 9.52 0.12 3.36
CA TYR A 180 10.50 1.12 2.94
C TYR A 180 10.95 0.84 1.52
N LEU A 181 10.92 1.88 0.71
CA LEU A 181 11.35 1.88 -0.70
C LEU A 181 12.69 2.59 -0.81
N ALA A 182 13.76 1.83 -1.06
CA ALA A 182 15.09 2.35 -1.22
C ALA A 182 15.44 2.59 -2.70
N ASN A 183 16.13 3.68 -2.98
CA ASN A 183 16.67 4.07 -4.29
C ASN A 183 15.66 4.37 -5.41
N MET A 184 14.34 4.28 -5.17
CA MET A 184 13.36 4.54 -6.22
C MET A 184 13.45 5.97 -6.79
N GLY A 185 13.69 6.97 -5.92
CA GLY A 185 13.91 8.35 -6.33
C GLY A 185 15.20 8.58 -7.09
N ARG A 186 16.18 7.69 -6.95
CA ARG A 186 17.45 7.71 -7.73
C ARG A 186 17.26 7.08 -9.11
N SER A 187 16.43 6.02 -9.16
CA SER A 187 16.12 5.35 -10.43
C SER A 187 15.23 6.20 -11.33
N LEU A 188 14.22 6.87 -10.77
CA LEU A 188 13.36 7.81 -11.49
C LEU A 188 13.06 9.02 -10.62
N PRO A 189 13.90 10.08 -10.64
CA PRO A 189 13.70 11.29 -9.87
C PRO A 189 12.38 12.00 -10.21
N LYS A 190 11.93 12.84 -9.28
CA LYS A 190 10.74 13.67 -9.50
C LYS A 190 10.99 14.66 -10.65
N GLY A 191 10.13 14.59 -11.68
CA GLY A 191 10.24 15.43 -12.88
C GLY A 191 10.86 14.71 -14.07
N GLU A 192 11.58 13.62 -13.84
CA GLU A 192 12.14 12.79 -14.90
C GLU A 192 11.13 11.76 -15.41
N ILE A 193 11.31 11.35 -16.67
CA ILE A 193 10.44 10.35 -17.33
C ILE A 193 11.22 9.11 -17.78
N ILE A 194 12.55 9.20 -17.84
CA ILE A 194 13.43 8.09 -18.27
C ILE A 194 14.02 7.46 -17.01
N PRO A 195 13.68 6.22 -16.68
CA PRO A 195 14.28 5.55 -15.53
C PRO A 195 15.72 5.10 -15.85
N VAL A 196 16.57 5.25 -14.85
CA VAL A 196 17.94 4.75 -14.89
C VAL A 196 18.00 3.45 -14.09
N PRO A 197 18.69 2.39 -14.57
CA PRO A 197 18.84 1.17 -13.81
C PRO A 197 19.68 1.44 -12.56
N PHE A 198 18.99 1.42 -11.43
CA PHE A 198 19.59 1.63 -10.13
C PHE A 198 18.99 0.63 -9.15
N PHE A 199 19.80 -0.27 -8.60
CA PHE A 199 19.28 -1.32 -7.71
C PHE A 199 18.35 -0.77 -6.66
N CYS A 200 17.06 -1.03 -6.85
CA CYS A 200 16.01 -0.63 -5.95
C CYS A 200 15.67 -1.78 -4.98
N GLU A 201 15.25 -1.44 -3.79
CA GLU A 201 14.86 -2.43 -2.79
C GLU A 201 13.54 -2.07 -2.13
N ILE A 202 12.70 -3.08 -1.89
CA ILE A 202 11.54 -3.00 -1.02
C ILE A 202 11.85 -3.80 0.24
N ARG A 203 11.71 -3.16 1.41
CA ARG A 203 11.82 -3.80 2.71
C ARG A 203 10.45 -3.76 3.38
N LEU A 204 9.95 -4.92 3.77
CA LEU A 204 8.64 -5.08 4.41
C LEU A 204 8.86 -5.45 5.87
N GLY A 205 8.16 -4.76 6.76
CA GLY A 205 8.14 -5.07 8.18
C GLY A 205 6.94 -5.94 8.56
N GLU A 206 6.96 -6.42 9.79
CA GLU A 206 5.85 -7.21 10.34
C GLU A 206 4.55 -6.41 10.36
N PRO A 207 3.40 -7.06 10.13
CA PRO A 207 2.11 -6.41 10.23
C PRO A 207 1.86 -5.90 11.65
N LEU A 208 1.42 -4.66 11.75
CA LEU A 208 1.10 -3.99 13.00
C LEU A 208 -0.42 -3.90 13.17
N LEU A 209 -0.92 -4.25 14.34
CA LEU A 209 -2.26 -3.90 14.79
C LEU A 209 -2.12 -2.66 15.68
N LEU A 210 -2.58 -1.53 15.18
CA LEU A 210 -2.36 -0.23 15.81
C LEU A 210 -3.62 0.27 16.49
N SER A 211 -3.48 0.63 17.75
CA SER A 211 -4.53 1.24 18.57
C SER A 211 -3.95 2.43 19.34
N GLY A 212 -4.82 3.28 19.86
CA GLY A 212 -4.40 4.45 20.62
C GLY A 212 -4.79 5.78 19.97
N ASN A 213 -4.19 6.86 20.46
CA ASN A 213 -4.46 8.18 19.91
C ASN A 213 -3.70 8.39 18.56
N ARG A 214 -4.11 9.44 17.82
CA ARG A 214 -3.57 9.74 16.50
C ARG A 214 -2.06 9.93 16.46
N GLN A 215 -1.51 10.59 17.47
CA GLN A 215 -0.06 10.85 17.54
C GLN A 215 0.72 9.55 17.76
N GLN A 216 0.22 8.68 18.63
CA GLN A 216 0.82 7.36 18.88
C GLN A 216 0.82 6.51 17.60
N ILE A 217 -0.30 6.47 16.89
CA ILE A 217 -0.40 5.71 15.62
C ILE A 217 0.59 6.26 14.57
N ILE A 218 0.66 7.60 14.40
CA ILE A 218 1.60 8.21 13.45
C ILE A 218 3.04 7.87 13.83
N HIS A 219 3.39 8.06 15.10
CA HIS A 219 4.75 7.81 15.59
C HIS A 219 5.16 6.35 15.39
N SER A 220 4.28 5.41 15.79
CA SER A 220 4.54 3.98 15.58
C SER A 220 4.76 3.61 14.12
N LEU A 221 3.99 4.23 13.19
CA LEU A 221 4.16 4.00 11.75
C LEU A 221 5.44 4.62 11.20
N GLU A 222 5.76 5.85 11.62
CA GLU A 222 7.00 6.52 11.21
C GLU A 222 8.23 5.74 11.69
N ASP A 223 8.22 5.31 12.94
CA ASP A 223 9.32 4.53 13.53
C ASP A 223 9.48 3.19 12.81
N ALA A 224 8.38 2.49 12.54
CA ALA A 224 8.43 1.23 11.82
C ALA A 224 9.03 1.39 10.41
N VAL A 225 8.62 2.43 9.66
CA VAL A 225 9.18 2.67 8.31
C VAL A 225 10.63 3.15 8.39
N ARG A 226 11.00 3.96 9.39
CA ARG A 226 12.40 4.41 9.61
C ARG A 226 13.31 3.25 10.00
N ALA A 227 12.86 2.35 10.88
CA ALA A 227 13.61 1.16 11.25
C ALA A 227 13.95 0.30 10.02
N LEU A 228 13.00 0.15 9.06
CA LEU A 228 13.25 -0.55 7.81
C LEU A 228 14.29 0.15 6.92
N LYS A 229 14.40 1.48 7.00
CA LYS A 229 15.45 2.23 6.27
C LYS A 229 16.85 1.91 6.80
N GLU A 230 16.98 1.72 8.12
CA GLU A 230 18.25 1.47 8.79
C GLU A 230 18.71 0.01 8.72
N MET A 231 17.83 -0.91 8.31
CA MET A 231 18.20 -2.31 8.07
C MET A 231 19.22 -2.40 6.92
N GLN A 232 20.40 -2.97 7.20
CA GLN A 232 21.46 -3.25 6.21
C GLN A 232 21.21 -4.59 5.50
#